data_fde7abc2555678c3976832f89cff2291
#
_entry.id   fde7abc2555678c3976832f89cff2291
#
_cell.length_a   1.000
_cell.length_b   1.000
_cell.length_c   1.000
_cell.angle_alpha   90.00
_cell.angle_beta   90.00
_cell.angle_gamma   90.00
#
_symmetry.space_group_name_H-M   'P 1'
#
loop_
_entity.id
_entity.type
_entity.pdbx_description
1 polymer ?
#
loop_
_entity_poly.entity_id
_entity_poly.type
_entity_poly.pdbx_seq_one_letter_code
_entity_poly.pdbx_strand_id
1 'polypeptide(L)' 'MIKEITFKIDEDNDLYEITVNNTTYTLDNVYDSPYGNLFDELNILIDKVQ' A
#
# COMPACT_ATOMS: atom_id res chain seq x y z
N MET A 1 15.57 9.95 11.95
CA MET A 1 15.13 9.94 10.54
C MET A 1 13.66 9.59 10.46
N ILE A 2 12.88 10.37 9.73
CA ILE A 2 11.46 10.11 9.54
C ILE A 2 11.28 9.34 8.23
N LYS A 3 10.57 8.23 8.30
CA LYS A 3 10.18 7.48 7.11
C LYS A 3 8.67 7.61 6.93
N GLU A 4 8.25 8.14 5.80
CA GLU A 4 6.84 8.33 5.50
C GLU A 4 6.35 7.25 4.56
N ILE A 5 5.21 6.67 4.89
CA ILE A 5 4.56 5.66 4.07
C ILE A 5 3.14 6.14 3.79
N THR A 6 2.80 6.23 2.52
CA THR A 6 1.46 6.62 2.09
C THR A 6 0.77 5.42 1.44
N PHE A 7 -0.41 5.10 1.93
CA PHE A 7 -1.22 4.02 1.36
C PHE A 7 -2.44 4.63 0.68
N LYS A 8 -2.65 4.31 -0.58
CA LYS A 8 -3.69 4.91 -1.39
C LYS A 8 -4.56 3.81 -2.00
N ILE A 9 -5.86 3.93 -1.82
CA ILE A 9 -6.83 3.03 -2.42
C ILE A 9 -7.84 3.85 -3.22
N ASP A 10 -8.06 3.47 -4.46
CA ASP A 10 -9.13 3.97 -5.30
C ASP A 10 -9.97 2.78 -5.73
N GLU A 11 -11.07 2.55 -5.03
CA GLU A 11 -11.93 1.39 -5.28
C GLU A 11 -12.63 1.47 -6.64
N ASP A 12 -12.93 2.68 -7.10
CA ASP A 12 -13.61 2.88 -8.39
C ASP A 12 -12.76 2.41 -9.57
N ASN A 13 -11.44 2.54 -9.44
CA ASN A 13 -10.50 2.15 -10.49
C ASN A 13 -9.66 0.94 -10.13
N ASP A 14 -9.95 0.28 -9.01
CA ASP A 14 -9.16 -0.85 -8.48
C ASP A 14 -7.68 -0.51 -8.35
N LEU A 15 -7.39 0.72 -7.94
CA LEU A 15 -6.02 1.18 -7.81
C LEU A 15 -5.57 1.08 -6.36
N TYR A 16 -4.52 0.32 -6.12
CA TYR A 16 -3.96 0.10 -4.79
C TYR A 16 -2.47 0.40 -4.88
N GLU A 17 -2.01 1.39 -4.12
CA GLU A 17 -0.61 1.81 -4.13
C GLU A 17 -0.09 2.04 -2.74
N ILE A 18 1.21 1.77 -2.55
CA ILE A 18 1.92 2.15 -1.35
C ILE A 18 3.17 2.92 -1.78
N THR A 19 3.38 4.09 -1.19
CA THR A 19 4.54 4.93 -1.50
C THR A 19 5.43 5.04 -0.28
N VAL A 20 6.70 4.71 -0.45
CA VAL A 20 7.71 4.81 0.61
C VAL A 20 8.87 5.63 0.06
N ASN A 21 9.14 6.80 0.67
CA ASN A 21 10.28 7.65 0.33
C ASN A 21 10.38 7.91 -1.18
N ASN A 22 9.30 8.38 -1.80
CA ASN A 22 9.23 8.73 -3.23
C ASN A 22 9.24 7.53 -4.18
N THR A 23 9.17 6.31 -3.66
CA THR A 23 9.05 5.12 -4.49
C THR A 23 7.65 4.56 -4.34
N THR A 24 6.94 4.42 -5.45
CA THR A 24 5.56 3.92 -5.46
C THR A 24 5.55 2.47 -5.93
N TYR A 25 4.89 1.62 -5.14
CA TYR A 25 4.67 0.22 -5.48
C TYR A 25 3.20 0.01 -5.74
N THR A 26 2.89 -0.61 -6.86
CA THR A 26 1.51 -0.97 -7.21
C THR A 26 1.20 -2.39 -6.77
N LEU A 27 -0.04 -2.82 -6.94
CA LEU A 27 -0.45 -4.18 -6.62
C LEU A 27 0.39 -5.21 -7.38
N ASP A 28 0.83 -4.87 -8.61
CA ASP A 28 1.59 -5.79 -9.44
C ASP A 28 3.02 -6.04 -8.92
N ASN A 29 3.61 -5.06 -8.27
CA ASN A 29 5.03 -5.15 -7.88
C ASN A 29 5.29 -5.04 -6.39
N VAL A 30 4.25 -4.77 -5.58
CA VAL A 30 4.45 -4.58 -4.13
C VAL A 30 4.96 -5.86 -3.47
N TYR A 31 4.57 -7.02 -3.97
CA TYR A 31 4.99 -8.29 -3.37
C TYR A 31 6.43 -8.68 -3.68
N ASP A 32 7.02 -8.05 -4.69
CA ASP A 32 8.44 -8.20 -4.97
C ASP A 32 9.30 -7.24 -4.15
N SER A 33 8.67 -6.35 -3.37
CA SER A 33 9.33 -5.41 -2.51
C SER A 33 9.28 -5.87 -1.06
N PRO A 34 10.08 -5.26 -0.15
CA PRO A 34 9.99 -5.59 1.29
C PRO A 34 8.68 -5.16 1.93
N TYR A 35 7.79 -4.49 1.21
CA TYR A 35 6.55 -3.94 1.77
C TYR A 35 5.30 -4.76 1.46
N GLY A 36 5.45 -5.95 0.87
CA GLY A 36 4.32 -6.81 0.55
C GLY A 36 3.48 -7.18 1.76
N ASN A 37 4.12 -7.56 2.86
CA ASN A 37 3.41 -7.91 4.09
C ASN A 37 2.69 -6.71 4.70
N LEU A 38 3.32 -5.55 4.66
CA LEU A 38 2.70 -4.31 5.15
C LEU A 38 1.49 -3.96 4.32
N PHE A 39 1.58 -4.13 3.01
CA PHE A 39 0.48 -3.88 2.10
C PHE A 39 -0.73 -4.75 2.45
N ASP A 40 -0.51 -6.03 2.70
CA ASP A 40 -1.59 -6.95 3.09
C ASP A 40 -2.24 -6.53 4.40
N GLU A 41 -1.45 -6.15 5.41
CA GLU A 41 -1.97 -5.72 6.70
C GLU A 41 -2.78 -4.44 6.58
N LEU A 42 -2.36 -3.50 5.74
CA LEU A 42 -3.09 -2.26 5.52
C LEU A 42 -4.43 -2.52 4.83
N ASN A 43 -4.48 -3.44 3.89
CA ASN A 43 -5.74 -3.84 3.26
C ASN A 43 -6.71 -4.45 4.27
N ILE A 44 -6.23 -5.30 5.16
CA ILE A 44 -7.06 -5.89 6.21
C ILE A 44 -7.61 -4.82 7.14
N LEU A 45 -6.79 -3.86 7.53
CA LEU A 45 -7.21 -2.77 8.40
C LEU A 45 -8.30 -1.92 7.77
N ILE A 46 -8.19 -1.63 6.49
CA ILE A 46 -9.19 -0.83 5.78
C ILE A 46 -10.52 -1.57 5.73
N ASP A 47 -10.50 -2.87 5.48
CA ASP A 47 -11.72 -3.67 5.49
C ASP A 47 -12.40 -3.67 6.85
N LYS A 48 -11.62 -3.60 7.92
CA LYS A 48 -12.16 -3.61 9.28
C LYS A 48 -12.84 -2.31 9.68
N VAL A 49 -12.40 -1.17 9.12
CA VAL A 49 -12.93 0.12 9.52
C VAL A 49 -14.09 0.60 8.66
N GLN A 50 -14.47 -0.17 7.67
CA GLN A 50 -15.63 0.16 6.82
C GLN A 50 -16.94 -0.40 7.33
#